data_a00e6bd6918e15db5d2b0b05b307c10e
#
_entry.id   a00e6bd6918e15db5d2b0b05b307c10e
#
_cell.length_a   1.000
_cell.length_b   1.000
_cell.length_c   1.000
_cell.angle_alpha   90.00
_cell.angle_beta   90.00
_cell.angle_gamma   90.00
#
_symmetry.space_group_name_H-M   'P 1'
#
loop_
_entity.id
_entity.type
_entity.pdbx_description
1 polymer ?
#
loop_
_entity_poly.entity_id
_entity_poly.type
_entity_poly.pdbx_seq_one_letter_code
_entity_poly.pdbx_strand_id
1 'polypeptide(L)'
;ILDGLVDGKDDGGIDLWYIFVNGVLFTGSKDFVIPRQGCELTVYIMTCKHHSTFNQDVLNNQYATITELFDLTRTKDDFKGNYNNRVLSKRDLFIKAYSSTAPRLNKLTFEFFYSSRGDASIVGENICARAEQIKNELTTLFSECQVGYSFLGSSELLSLYRQKKEFLIDLKYKGIIHYQNECYIALCNLKDFYSFITDEGKLRRYLFDSNVRDFLGTDSVNEVIY
;
A
#
# COMPACT_ATOMS: atom_id res chain seq x y z
N ILE A 1 -5.07 -7.18 -0.06
CA ILE A 1 -3.93 -6.92 0.86
C ILE A 1 -2.83 -7.97 0.64
N LEU A 2 -3.13 -9.25 0.42
CA LEU A 2 -2.12 -10.31 0.28
C LEU A 2 -1.29 -10.24 -1.02
N ASP A 3 -1.76 -9.55 -2.03
CA ASP A 3 -1.06 -9.46 -3.33
C ASP A 3 0.32 -8.77 -3.25
N GLY A 4 0.56 -7.96 -2.23
CA GLY A 4 1.84 -7.27 -2.04
C GLY A 4 2.83 -8.02 -1.14
N LEU A 5 2.42 -9.09 -0.47
CA LEU A 5 3.25 -9.80 0.50
C LEU A 5 4.35 -10.60 -0.19
N VAL A 6 5.59 -10.23 0.06
CA VAL A 6 6.79 -10.91 -0.48
C VAL A 6 7.69 -11.48 0.63
N ASP A 7 7.36 -11.19 1.89
CA ASP A 7 8.07 -11.64 3.08
C ASP A 7 8.39 -13.14 3.06
N GLY A 8 9.56 -13.49 3.55
CA GLY A 8 10.05 -14.85 3.67
C GLY A 8 11.57 -14.96 3.53
N LYS A 9 12.06 -16.18 3.38
CA LYS A 9 13.47 -16.38 3.11
C LYS A 9 13.82 -15.79 1.75
N ASP A 10 14.99 -15.14 1.64
CA ASP A 10 15.50 -14.54 0.41
C ASP A 10 14.55 -13.43 -0.16
N ASP A 11 13.93 -12.64 0.71
CA ASP A 11 13.06 -11.50 0.35
C ASP A 11 13.82 -10.21 0.05
N GLY A 12 15.14 -10.21 0.21
CA GLY A 12 15.98 -9.02 0.01
C GLY A 12 15.72 -7.91 1.03
N GLY A 13 15.09 -8.24 2.17
CA GLY A 13 14.70 -7.27 3.21
C GLY A 13 13.45 -6.49 2.86
N ILE A 14 12.64 -6.96 1.93
CA ILE A 14 11.35 -6.39 1.54
C ILE A 14 10.24 -7.32 2.03
N ASP A 15 9.33 -6.79 2.85
CA ASP A 15 8.20 -7.56 3.37
C ASP A 15 6.95 -7.35 2.51
N LEU A 16 6.74 -6.11 1.99
CA LEU A 16 5.60 -5.76 1.14
C LEU A 16 6.06 -4.95 -0.08
N TRP A 17 5.48 -5.26 -1.24
CA TRP A 17 5.73 -4.54 -2.49
C TRP A 17 4.45 -4.37 -3.29
N TYR A 18 3.99 -3.13 -3.43
CA TYR A 18 2.79 -2.76 -4.18
C TYR A 18 3.12 -1.82 -5.33
N ILE A 19 2.36 -1.94 -6.41
CA ILE A 19 2.49 -1.10 -7.60
C ILE A 19 1.10 -0.56 -7.94
N PHE A 20 0.99 0.76 -8.07
CA PHE A 20 -0.26 1.43 -8.41
C PHE A 20 -0.10 2.23 -9.69
N VAL A 21 -1.12 2.19 -10.53
CA VAL A 21 -1.25 3.07 -11.72
C VAL A 21 -2.47 3.95 -11.48
N ASN A 22 -2.27 5.28 -11.42
CA ASN A 22 -3.31 6.27 -11.11
C ASN A 22 -4.12 5.90 -9.84
N GLY A 23 -3.44 5.45 -8.79
CA GLY A 23 -4.05 5.07 -7.52
C GLY A 23 -4.76 3.69 -7.52
N VAL A 24 -4.80 2.98 -8.64
CA VAL A 24 -5.39 1.64 -8.75
C VAL A 24 -4.30 0.58 -8.68
N LEU A 25 -4.49 -0.43 -7.82
CA LEU A 25 -3.52 -1.53 -7.66
C LEU A 25 -3.32 -2.28 -8.98
N PHE A 26 -2.08 -2.29 -9.46
CA PHE A 26 -1.69 -3.01 -10.67
C PHE A 26 -1.34 -4.47 -10.33
N THR A 27 -2.18 -5.39 -10.77
CA THR A 27 -1.99 -6.84 -10.56
C THR A 27 -1.43 -7.55 -11.79
N GLY A 28 -1.26 -6.82 -12.91
CA GLY A 28 -0.85 -7.39 -14.18
C GLY A 28 -1.94 -8.18 -14.89
N SER A 29 -3.20 -8.13 -14.41
CA SER A 29 -4.35 -8.73 -15.07
C SER A 29 -4.49 -8.19 -16.50
N LYS A 30 -5.01 -9.04 -17.40
CA LYS A 30 -5.35 -8.64 -18.78
C LYS A 30 -6.49 -7.63 -18.83
N ASP A 31 -7.33 -7.60 -17.81
CA ASP A 31 -8.48 -6.70 -17.72
C ASP A 31 -8.09 -5.31 -17.18
N PHE A 32 -6.83 -5.12 -16.74
CA PHE A 32 -6.36 -3.84 -16.28
C PHE A 32 -6.18 -2.88 -17.47
N VAL A 33 -6.99 -1.84 -17.48
CA VAL A 33 -6.95 -0.82 -18.53
C VAL A 33 -5.93 0.25 -18.15
N ILE A 34 -4.82 0.32 -18.90
CA ILE A 34 -3.83 1.39 -18.73
C ILE A 34 -4.42 2.70 -19.30
N PRO A 35 -4.39 3.80 -18.54
CA PRO A 35 -4.87 5.10 -19.00
C PRO A 35 -4.19 5.53 -20.30
N ARG A 36 -4.94 6.17 -21.20
CA ARG A 36 -4.42 6.61 -22.49
C ARG A 36 -3.50 7.84 -22.39
N GLN A 37 -3.63 8.63 -21.33
CA GLN A 37 -2.85 9.84 -21.04
C GLN A 37 -2.70 10.02 -19.54
N GLY A 38 -1.64 10.73 -19.11
CA GLY A 38 -1.49 11.15 -17.72
C GLY A 38 -1.29 9.99 -16.75
N CYS A 39 -0.40 9.04 -17.06
CA CYS A 39 -0.11 7.94 -16.15
C CYS A 39 0.75 8.41 -14.97
N GLU A 40 0.33 8.02 -13.78
CA GLU A 40 1.11 8.12 -12.55
C GLU A 40 1.41 6.71 -12.06
N LEU A 41 2.68 6.37 -11.92
CA LEU A 41 3.12 5.08 -11.41
C LEU A 41 3.68 5.27 -10.00
N THR A 42 3.08 4.60 -9.01
CA THR A 42 3.56 4.65 -7.64
C THR A 42 3.92 3.26 -7.15
N VAL A 43 5.11 3.14 -6.60
CA VAL A 43 5.65 1.89 -6.04
C VAL A 43 5.82 2.06 -4.54
N TYR A 44 5.17 1.20 -3.76
CA TYR A 44 5.31 1.15 -2.32
C TYR A 44 6.15 -0.07 -1.92
N ILE A 45 7.18 0.17 -1.12
CA ILE A 45 8.04 -0.86 -0.57
C ILE A 45 8.08 -0.70 0.95
N MET A 46 7.74 -1.76 1.65
CA MET A 46 7.69 -1.73 3.10
C MET A 46 8.58 -2.83 3.69
N THR A 47 9.28 -2.48 4.74
CA THR A 47 10.06 -3.38 5.58
C THR A 47 9.59 -3.25 7.01
N CYS A 48 9.24 -4.38 7.63
CA CYS A 48 8.71 -4.46 8.98
C CYS A 48 9.65 -5.29 9.84
N LYS A 49 10.18 -4.70 10.91
CA LYS A 49 11.09 -5.41 11.83
C LYS A 49 10.62 -5.30 13.27
N HIS A 50 10.71 -6.43 13.97
CA HIS A 50 10.32 -6.56 15.38
C HIS A 50 11.39 -6.03 16.36
N HIS A 51 12.15 -5.03 15.93
CA HIS A 51 13.20 -4.43 16.76
C HIS A 51 12.64 -3.28 17.59
N SER A 52 13.28 -2.98 18.72
CA SER A 52 12.98 -1.81 19.56
C SER A 52 13.61 -0.52 19.04
N THR A 53 14.45 -0.61 18.02
CA THR A 53 15.15 0.51 17.39
C THR A 53 15.21 0.30 15.88
N PHE A 54 15.44 1.37 15.15
CA PHE A 54 15.79 1.27 13.73
C PHE A 54 17.24 0.83 13.58
N ASN A 55 17.51 -0.09 12.64
CA ASN A 55 18.82 -0.69 12.45
C ASN A 55 19.35 -0.39 11.04
N GLN A 56 20.60 0.06 10.96
CA GLN A 56 21.26 0.38 9.70
C GLN A 56 21.44 -0.84 8.78
N ASP A 57 21.62 -2.04 9.33
CA ASP A 57 21.79 -3.25 8.53
C ASP A 57 20.57 -3.57 7.67
N VAL A 58 19.37 -3.18 8.14
CA VAL A 58 18.14 -3.32 7.34
C VAL A 58 18.24 -2.46 6.07
N LEU A 59 18.71 -1.21 6.20
CA LEU A 59 18.86 -0.33 5.04
C LEU A 59 20.05 -0.75 4.15
N ASN A 60 21.10 -1.35 4.72
CA ASN A 60 22.22 -1.91 3.95
C ASN A 60 21.70 -3.02 3.01
N ASN A 61 20.88 -3.93 3.55
CA ASN A 61 20.25 -5.00 2.76
C ASN A 61 19.30 -4.43 1.71
N GLN A 62 18.44 -3.48 2.09
CA GLN A 62 17.57 -2.80 1.14
C GLN A 62 18.34 -2.13 0.01
N TYR A 63 19.40 -1.39 0.33
CA TYR A 63 20.22 -0.72 -0.68
C TYR A 63 20.77 -1.71 -1.71
N ALA A 64 21.36 -2.82 -1.24
CA ALA A 64 21.87 -3.86 -2.12
C ALA A 64 20.77 -4.45 -3.00
N THR A 65 19.62 -4.74 -2.42
CA THR A 65 18.45 -5.28 -3.14
C THR A 65 17.92 -4.32 -4.19
N ILE A 66 17.78 -3.04 -3.84
CA ILE A 66 17.24 -2.01 -4.74
C ILE A 66 18.18 -1.78 -5.92
N THR A 67 19.49 -1.69 -5.68
CA THR A 67 20.50 -1.55 -6.72
C THR A 67 20.45 -2.71 -7.74
N GLU A 68 20.10 -3.92 -7.30
CA GLU A 68 19.97 -5.06 -8.21
C GLU A 68 18.60 -5.12 -8.89
N LEU A 69 17.51 -5.03 -8.11
CA LEU A 69 16.17 -5.30 -8.63
C LEU A 69 15.61 -4.17 -9.49
N PHE A 70 16.03 -2.93 -9.26
CA PHE A 70 15.56 -1.78 -10.03
C PHE A 70 16.50 -1.40 -11.19
N ASP A 71 17.67 -1.99 -11.30
CA ASP A 71 18.48 -1.91 -12.51
C ASP A 71 17.81 -2.76 -13.61
N LEU A 72 17.10 -2.11 -14.52
CA LEU A 72 16.35 -2.77 -15.60
C LEU A 72 17.25 -3.38 -16.69
N THR A 73 18.56 -3.08 -16.66
CA THR A 73 19.53 -3.69 -17.58
C THR A 73 19.92 -5.09 -17.15
N ARG A 74 19.70 -5.44 -15.87
CA ARG A 74 20.04 -6.76 -15.31
C ARG A 74 18.93 -7.78 -15.52
N THR A 75 19.35 -8.98 -15.81
CA THR A 75 18.51 -10.19 -15.80
C THR A 75 18.65 -10.94 -14.47
N LYS A 76 17.82 -11.97 -14.25
CA LYS A 76 17.88 -12.79 -13.02
C LYS A 76 19.23 -13.47 -12.83
N ASP A 77 19.93 -13.76 -13.91
CA ASP A 77 21.25 -14.43 -13.91
C ASP A 77 22.39 -13.48 -13.51
N ASP A 78 22.16 -12.17 -13.57
CA ASP A 78 23.14 -11.13 -13.21
C ASP A 78 23.09 -10.77 -11.72
N PHE A 79 22.10 -11.27 -10.97
CA PHE A 79 21.95 -10.95 -9.55
C PHE A 79 23.01 -11.66 -8.71
N LYS A 80 23.58 -10.91 -7.78
CA LYS A 80 24.50 -11.46 -6.78
C LYS A 80 23.73 -11.97 -5.55
N GLY A 81 22.58 -11.34 -5.25
CA GLY A 81 21.68 -11.73 -4.19
C GLY A 81 20.79 -12.90 -4.61
N ASN A 82 20.37 -13.70 -3.62
CA ASN A 82 19.33 -14.68 -3.81
C ASN A 82 17.97 -14.02 -3.49
N TYR A 83 17.02 -14.19 -4.41
CA TYR A 83 15.67 -13.62 -4.25
C TYR A 83 14.62 -14.69 -4.43
N ASN A 84 13.61 -14.70 -3.55
CA ASN A 84 12.49 -15.62 -3.67
C ASN A 84 11.60 -15.27 -4.88
N ASN A 85 10.78 -16.24 -5.29
CA ASN A 85 9.92 -16.10 -6.47
C ASN A 85 8.90 -14.96 -6.34
N ARG A 86 8.47 -14.60 -5.12
CA ARG A 86 7.51 -13.53 -4.91
C ARG A 86 8.15 -12.18 -5.22
N VAL A 87 9.36 -11.94 -4.74
CA VAL A 87 10.15 -10.73 -5.04
C VAL A 87 10.41 -10.62 -6.54
N LEU A 88 10.87 -11.71 -7.16
CA LEU A 88 11.13 -11.73 -8.60
C LEU A 88 9.87 -11.47 -9.43
N SER A 89 8.73 -12.05 -9.03
CA SER A 89 7.45 -11.79 -9.68
C SER A 89 7.00 -10.31 -9.54
N LYS A 90 7.28 -9.67 -8.39
CA LYS A 90 7.00 -8.24 -8.20
C LYS A 90 7.91 -7.36 -9.04
N ARG A 91 9.18 -7.73 -9.21
CA ARG A 91 10.07 -7.06 -10.16
C ARG A 91 9.54 -7.16 -11.58
N ASP A 92 9.17 -8.37 -12.04
CA ASP A 92 8.61 -8.58 -13.37
C ASP A 92 7.31 -7.76 -13.57
N LEU A 93 6.48 -7.68 -12.52
CA LEU A 93 5.27 -6.87 -12.51
C LEU A 93 5.57 -5.37 -12.59
N PHE A 94 6.59 -4.89 -11.88
CA PHE A 94 7.06 -3.51 -11.97
C PHE A 94 7.57 -3.18 -13.38
N ILE A 95 8.40 -4.05 -13.97
CA ILE A 95 8.89 -3.87 -15.33
C ILE A 95 7.72 -3.77 -16.32
N LYS A 96 6.71 -4.64 -16.17
CA LYS A 96 5.51 -4.62 -17.00
C LYS A 96 4.73 -3.32 -16.84
N ALA A 97 4.51 -2.86 -15.61
CA ALA A 97 3.82 -1.60 -15.32
C ALA A 97 4.58 -0.41 -15.92
N TYR A 98 5.88 -0.31 -15.63
CA TYR A 98 6.74 0.76 -16.11
C TYR A 98 6.79 0.81 -17.64
N SER A 99 7.08 -0.32 -18.30
CA SER A 99 7.12 -0.38 -19.77
C SER A 99 5.79 -0.02 -20.43
N SER A 100 4.68 -0.42 -19.80
CA SER A 100 3.34 -0.12 -20.33
C SER A 100 2.92 1.35 -20.13
N THR A 101 3.43 2.01 -19.11
CA THR A 101 3.10 3.41 -18.79
C THR A 101 4.13 4.40 -19.30
N ALA A 102 5.39 4.02 -19.50
CA ALA A 102 6.51 4.90 -19.86
C ALA A 102 6.22 5.92 -20.97
N PRO A 103 5.56 5.57 -22.11
CA PRO A 103 5.31 6.57 -23.19
C PRO A 103 4.36 7.70 -22.78
N ARG A 104 3.69 7.61 -21.64
CA ARG A 104 2.67 8.56 -21.15
C ARG A 104 2.76 8.80 -19.64
N LEU A 105 3.93 8.50 -19.09
CA LEU A 105 4.22 8.61 -17.67
C LEU A 105 4.46 10.09 -17.33
N ASN A 106 3.58 10.65 -16.50
CA ASN A 106 3.71 12.02 -16.00
C ASN A 106 4.46 12.05 -14.66
N LYS A 107 4.35 10.96 -13.89
CA LYS A 107 4.95 10.89 -12.56
C LYS A 107 5.33 9.46 -12.21
N LEU A 108 6.56 9.27 -11.75
CA LEU A 108 7.04 8.04 -11.14
C LEU A 108 7.39 8.33 -9.68
N THR A 109 6.80 7.58 -8.77
CA THR A 109 7.04 7.75 -7.34
C THR A 109 7.41 6.42 -6.71
N PHE A 110 8.45 6.44 -5.87
CA PHE A 110 8.83 5.34 -4.99
C PHE A 110 8.65 5.78 -3.56
N GLU A 111 7.88 5.02 -2.77
CA GLU A 111 7.64 5.30 -1.36
C GLU A 111 8.11 4.11 -0.52
N PHE A 112 9.14 4.36 0.28
CA PHE A 112 9.71 3.39 1.20
C PHE A 112 9.21 3.62 2.61
N PHE A 113 8.87 2.53 3.28
CA PHE A 113 8.48 2.55 4.68
C PHE A 113 9.29 1.51 5.44
N TYR A 114 10.02 1.96 6.44
CA TYR A 114 10.64 1.07 7.41
C TYR A 114 9.87 1.17 8.72
N SER A 115 9.18 0.09 9.06
CA SER A 115 8.41 -0.01 10.30
C SER A 115 9.18 -0.77 11.37
N SER A 116 9.20 -0.23 12.59
CA SER A 116 9.81 -0.81 13.78
C SER A 116 9.02 -0.42 15.02
N ARG A 117 9.26 -1.07 16.16
CA ARG A 117 8.70 -0.65 17.45
C ARG A 117 9.46 0.55 18.07
N GLY A 118 10.54 0.97 17.43
CA GLY A 118 11.35 2.10 17.89
C GLY A 118 10.62 3.44 17.77
N ASP A 119 11.24 4.46 18.29
CA ASP A 119 10.80 5.85 18.16
C ASP A 119 11.36 6.46 16.87
N ALA A 120 10.49 6.87 15.96
CA ALA A 120 10.89 7.45 14.69
C ALA A 120 11.45 8.86 14.82
N SER A 121 11.22 9.54 15.95
CA SER A 121 11.75 10.89 16.19
C SER A 121 13.27 10.92 16.50
N ILE A 122 13.84 9.76 16.87
CA ILE A 122 15.25 9.63 17.27
C ILE A 122 16.05 8.71 16.34
N VAL A 123 15.67 8.62 15.08
CA VAL A 123 16.42 7.83 14.09
C VAL A 123 17.81 8.41 13.91
N GLY A 124 18.84 7.56 14.03
CA GLY A 124 20.24 7.98 13.97
C GLY A 124 20.63 8.54 12.59
N GLU A 125 21.56 9.49 12.57
CA GLU A 125 22.03 10.16 11.35
C GLU A 125 22.55 9.18 10.29
N ASN A 126 23.26 8.13 10.69
CA ASN A 126 23.76 7.09 9.76
C ASN A 126 22.63 6.34 9.05
N ILE A 127 21.50 6.14 9.73
CA ILE A 127 20.32 5.48 9.17
C ILE A 127 19.65 6.40 8.16
N CYS A 128 19.50 7.68 8.51
CA CYS A 128 18.99 8.71 7.60
C CYS A 128 19.89 8.86 6.36
N ALA A 129 21.22 8.91 6.55
CA ALA A 129 22.18 8.98 5.45
C ALA A 129 22.07 7.77 4.50
N ARG A 130 21.81 6.56 5.02
CA ARG A 130 21.61 5.38 4.19
C ARG A 130 20.27 5.42 3.44
N ALA A 131 19.22 5.95 4.05
CA ALA A 131 17.94 6.19 3.37
C ALA A 131 18.11 7.18 2.20
N GLU A 132 18.88 8.26 2.38
CA GLU A 132 19.23 9.19 1.30
C GLU A 132 20.03 8.52 0.18
N GLN A 133 20.92 7.58 0.49
CA GLN A 133 21.63 6.82 -0.55
C GLN A 133 20.69 5.96 -1.38
N ILE A 134 19.67 5.33 -0.76
CA ILE A 134 18.62 4.59 -1.48
C ILE A 134 17.85 5.52 -2.42
N LYS A 135 17.48 6.71 -1.95
CA LYS A 135 16.79 7.71 -2.78
C LYS A 135 17.63 8.14 -3.97
N ASN A 136 18.91 8.44 -3.73
CA ASN A 136 19.84 8.87 -4.78
C ASN A 136 20.08 7.76 -5.82
N GLU A 137 20.15 6.49 -5.41
CA GLU A 137 20.30 5.35 -6.31
C GLU A 137 19.12 5.28 -7.28
N LEU A 138 17.89 5.36 -6.77
CA LEU A 138 16.69 5.33 -7.61
C LEU A 138 16.59 6.54 -8.54
N THR A 139 16.95 7.75 -8.09
CA THR A 139 16.98 8.92 -8.96
C THR A 139 18.05 8.83 -10.05
N THR A 140 19.10 8.05 -9.82
CA THR A 140 20.10 7.73 -10.85
C THR A 140 19.58 6.73 -11.87
N LEU A 141 18.84 5.69 -11.41
CA LEU A 141 18.27 4.67 -12.27
C LEU A 141 17.06 5.18 -13.08
N PHE A 142 16.25 6.06 -12.48
CA PHE A 142 15.04 6.61 -13.09
C PHE A 142 15.08 8.14 -13.04
N SER A 143 15.40 8.78 -14.17
CA SER A 143 15.38 10.23 -14.26
C SER A 143 13.97 10.77 -13.94
N GLU A 144 13.92 11.87 -13.20
CA GLU A 144 12.67 12.58 -12.82
C GLU A 144 11.73 11.81 -11.89
N CYS A 145 12.17 10.70 -11.26
CA CYS A 145 11.35 10.04 -10.26
C CYS A 145 11.35 10.82 -8.93
N GLN A 146 10.28 10.68 -8.17
CA GLN A 146 10.19 11.13 -6.78
C GLN A 146 10.42 9.95 -5.85
N VAL A 147 11.25 10.12 -4.83
CA VAL A 147 11.51 9.05 -3.87
C VAL A 147 11.31 9.55 -2.44
N GLY A 148 10.33 8.95 -1.76
CA GLY A 148 10.08 9.12 -0.33
C GLY A 148 10.69 7.98 0.47
N TYR A 149 11.19 8.27 1.68
CA TYR A 149 11.59 7.27 2.66
C TYR A 149 11.09 7.69 4.05
N SER A 150 10.26 6.86 4.67
CA SER A 150 9.59 7.15 5.94
C SER A 150 9.89 6.07 6.97
N PHE A 151 10.21 6.52 8.19
CA PHE A 151 10.34 5.65 9.35
C PHE A 151 9.04 5.66 10.13
N LEU A 152 8.48 4.48 10.41
CA LEU A 152 7.22 4.31 11.12
C LEU A 152 7.50 3.60 12.45
N GLY A 153 7.51 4.35 13.51
CA GLY A 153 7.61 3.84 14.87
C GLY A 153 6.24 3.45 15.43
N SER A 154 6.20 3.04 16.68
CA SER A 154 4.96 2.64 17.36
C SER A 154 3.94 3.77 17.45
N SER A 155 4.38 5.02 17.64
CA SER A 155 3.51 6.21 17.69
C SER A 155 2.86 6.51 16.34
N GLU A 156 3.64 6.47 15.26
CA GLU A 156 3.15 6.68 13.89
C GLU A 156 2.16 5.59 13.49
N LEU A 157 2.48 4.32 13.76
CA LEU A 157 1.58 3.19 13.49
C LEU A 157 0.27 3.30 14.26
N LEU A 158 0.34 3.68 15.55
CA LEU A 158 -0.84 3.88 16.36
C LEU A 158 -1.69 5.07 15.86
N SER A 159 -1.03 6.14 15.43
CA SER A 159 -1.71 7.29 14.83
C SER A 159 -2.43 6.90 13.53
N LEU A 160 -1.76 6.16 12.64
CA LEU A 160 -2.36 5.64 11.41
C LEU A 160 -3.55 4.71 11.70
N TYR A 161 -3.43 3.84 12.69
CA TYR A 161 -4.52 2.95 13.11
C TYR A 161 -5.73 3.72 13.66
N ARG A 162 -5.49 4.81 14.40
CA ARG A 162 -6.54 5.64 15.01
C ARG A 162 -7.14 6.66 14.07
N GLN A 163 -6.55 6.87 12.88
CA GLN A 163 -7.14 7.76 11.89
C GLN A 163 -8.53 7.26 11.51
N LYS A 164 -9.54 8.13 11.72
CA LYS A 164 -10.88 7.85 11.19
C LYS A 164 -10.79 7.80 9.68
N LYS A 165 -11.20 6.68 9.11
CA LYS A 165 -11.35 6.57 7.66
C LYS A 165 -12.57 7.41 7.27
N GLU A 166 -12.35 8.55 6.66
CA GLU A 166 -13.41 9.35 6.06
C GLU A 166 -13.64 8.84 4.63
N PHE A 167 -14.87 8.51 4.32
CA PHE A 167 -15.29 8.09 3.00
C PHE A 167 -16.38 9.02 2.51
N LEU A 168 -16.22 9.57 1.31
CA LEU A 168 -17.27 10.28 0.62
C LEU A 168 -18.00 9.31 -0.30
N ILE A 169 -19.27 9.03 -0.02
CA ILE A 169 -20.09 8.14 -0.82
C ILE A 169 -21.45 8.78 -0.98
N ASP A 170 -21.89 8.91 -2.22
CA ASP A 170 -23.18 9.51 -2.55
C ASP A 170 -24.34 8.50 -2.40
N LEU A 171 -25.32 8.84 -1.58
CA LEU A 171 -26.60 8.11 -1.50
C LEU A 171 -27.72 8.96 -2.10
N LYS A 172 -28.34 8.46 -3.17
CA LYS A 172 -29.53 9.08 -3.73
C LYS A 172 -30.74 8.81 -2.83
N TYR A 173 -31.38 9.84 -2.35
CA TYR A 173 -32.53 9.73 -1.46
C TYR A 173 -33.75 10.50 -2.00
N LYS A 174 -34.95 10.09 -1.57
CA LYS A 174 -36.23 10.74 -1.90
C LYS A 174 -36.66 11.75 -0.85
N GLY A 175 -36.26 11.55 0.40
CA GLY A 175 -36.54 12.41 1.52
C GLY A 175 -35.54 12.17 2.63
N ILE A 176 -35.22 13.20 3.38
CA ILE A 176 -34.29 13.14 4.50
C ILE A 176 -34.85 13.92 5.68
N ILE A 177 -34.70 13.38 6.88
CA ILE A 177 -35.01 14.04 8.14
C ILE A 177 -33.71 14.09 8.94
N HIS A 178 -33.32 15.29 9.35
CA HIS A 178 -32.21 15.48 10.27
C HIS A 178 -32.70 15.22 11.71
N TYR A 179 -32.02 14.35 12.41
CA TYR A 179 -32.21 14.04 13.81
C TYR A 179 -31.00 14.50 14.61
N GLN A 180 -31.15 14.65 15.92
CA GLN A 180 -30.09 15.22 16.77
C GLN A 180 -28.70 14.56 16.55
N ASN A 181 -27.63 15.35 16.77
CA ASN A 181 -26.23 14.89 16.75
C ASN A 181 -25.76 14.25 15.43
N GLU A 182 -25.96 14.95 14.30
CA GLU A 182 -25.50 14.50 12.98
C GLU A 182 -26.11 13.16 12.50
N CYS A 183 -27.23 12.76 13.09
CA CYS A 183 -28.00 11.60 12.63
C CYS A 183 -29.00 12.03 11.57
N TYR A 184 -29.12 11.19 10.52
CA TYR A 184 -30.06 11.40 9.42
C TYR A 184 -30.92 10.16 9.22
N ILE A 185 -32.22 10.37 8.96
CA ILE A 185 -33.11 9.33 8.48
C ILE A 185 -33.42 9.66 7.02
N ALA A 186 -33.00 8.78 6.12
CA ALA A 186 -33.20 8.97 4.69
C ALA A 186 -34.10 7.89 4.09
N LEU A 187 -35.07 8.32 3.28
CA LEU A 187 -35.86 7.42 2.45
C LEU A 187 -35.21 7.30 1.08
N CYS A 188 -34.78 6.12 0.69
CA CYS A 188 -34.17 5.86 -0.61
C CYS A 188 -34.80 4.64 -1.28
N ASN A 189 -34.54 4.47 -2.60
CA ASN A 189 -34.89 3.25 -3.30
C ASN A 189 -33.96 2.11 -2.86
N LEU A 190 -34.46 0.89 -2.80
CA LEU A 190 -33.66 -0.29 -2.47
C LEU A 190 -32.47 -0.47 -3.43
N LYS A 191 -32.64 -0.19 -4.72
CA LYS A 191 -31.57 -0.24 -5.71
C LYS A 191 -30.46 0.78 -5.42
N ASP A 192 -30.81 2.01 -5.08
CA ASP A 192 -29.85 3.07 -4.77
C ASP A 192 -29.12 2.74 -3.46
N PHE A 193 -29.84 2.21 -2.47
CA PHE A 193 -29.25 1.73 -1.22
C PHE A 193 -28.29 0.57 -1.45
N TYR A 194 -28.68 -0.43 -2.26
CA TYR A 194 -27.81 -1.54 -2.61
C TYR A 194 -26.51 -1.05 -3.26
N SER A 195 -26.60 -0.12 -4.22
CA SER A 195 -25.41 0.48 -4.87
C SER A 195 -24.55 1.28 -3.90
N PHE A 196 -25.15 1.92 -2.89
CA PHE A 196 -24.45 2.64 -1.84
C PHE A 196 -23.63 1.70 -0.93
N ILE A 197 -24.21 0.56 -0.51
CA ILE A 197 -23.55 -0.38 0.40
C ILE A 197 -22.65 -1.39 -0.30
N THR A 198 -22.68 -1.46 -1.65
CA THR A 198 -21.86 -2.42 -2.41
C THR A 198 -20.94 -1.72 -3.40
N ASP A 199 -19.84 -2.40 -3.72
CA ASP A 199 -18.89 -2.04 -4.77
C ASP A 199 -18.60 -3.31 -5.57
N GLU A 200 -18.83 -3.28 -6.89
CA GLU A 200 -18.73 -4.46 -7.76
C GLU A 200 -19.43 -5.72 -7.19
N GLY A 201 -20.57 -5.52 -6.53
CA GLY A 201 -21.36 -6.59 -5.91
C GLY A 201 -20.83 -7.09 -4.56
N LYS A 202 -19.76 -6.50 -4.02
CA LYS A 202 -19.21 -6.81 -2.70
C LYS A 202 -19.64 -5.76 -1.68
N LEU A 203 -19.99 -6.21 -0.48
CA LEU A 203 -20.38 -5.32 0.61
C LEU A 203 -19.21 -4.42 1.04
N ARG A 204 -19.46 -3.11 1.13
CA ARG A 204 -18.54 -2.12 1.71
C ARG A 204 -18.55 -2.22 3.23
N ARG A 205 -17.85 -3.22 3.77
CA ARG A 205 -17.86 -3.54 5.20
C ARG A 205 -17.50 -2.36 6.09
N TYR A 206 -16.61 -1.49 5.65
CA TYR A 206 -16.18 -0.32 6.40
C TYR A 206 -17.32 0.66 6.75
N LEU A 207 -18.46 0.64 6.03
CA LEU A 207 -19.64 1.43 6.40
C LEU A 207 -20.30 0.93 7.69
N PHE A 208 -19.97 -0.28 8.10
CA PHE A 208 -20.57 -0.97 9.24
C PHE A 208 -19.58 -1.21 10.38
N ASP A 209 -18.30 -0.84 10.20
CA ASP A 209 -17.22 -1.09 11.19
C ASP A 209 -17.50 -0.48 12.57
N SER A 210 -18.30 0.61 12.63
CA SER A 210 -18.72 1.24 13.89
C SER A 210 -20.09 0.77 14.38
N ASN A 211 -20.71 -0.19 13.69
CA ASN A 211 -22.02 -0.70 14.09
C ASN A 211 -21.85 -1.85 15.10
N VAL A 212 -22.24 -1.59 16.34
CA VAL A 212 -22.21 -2.60 17.42
C VAL A 212 -23.07 -3.84 17.17
N ARG A 213 -23.88 -3.84 16.11
CA ARG A 213 -24.71 -4.97 15.66
C ARG A 213 -24.13 -5.67 14.43
N ASP A 214 -22.89 -5.31 14.02
CA ASP A 214 -22.25 -6.08 12.96
C ASP A 214 -22.00 -7.52 13.43
N PHE A 215 -22.31 -8.46 12.55
CA PHE A 215 -22.14 -9.88 12.87
C PHE A 215 -20.65 -10.22 12.92
N LEU A 216 -20.13 -10.39 14.11
CA LEU A 216 -18.72 -10.75 14.39
C LEU A 216 -18.43 -12.26 14.27
N GLY A 217 -19.29 -13.03 13.59
CA GLY A 217 -19.14 -14.48 13.43
C GLY A 217 -19.82 -15.28 14.54
N THR A 218 -19.33 -16.47 14.81
CA THR A 218 -19.82 -17.39 15.87
C THR A 218 -19.24 -17.04 17.23
N ASP A 219 -19.32 -15.79 17.65
CA ASP A 219 -18.99 -15.42 19.02
C ASP A 219 -20.14 -15.81 19.96
N SER A 220 -19.80 -16.16 21.23
CA SER A 220 -20.73 -16.67 22.24
C SER A 220 -22.01 -15.86 22.43
N VAL A 221 -21.97 -14.57 22.11
CA VAL A 221 -23.14 -13.67 22.15
C VAL A 221 -24.07 -13.91 20.96
N ASN A 222 -23.55 -14.34 19.83
CA ASN A 222 -24.33 -14.58 18.62
C ASN A 222 -24.95 -16.00 18.59
N GLU A 223 -24.37 -16.96 19.31
CA GLU A 223 -24.95 -18.30 19.46
C GLU A 223 -26.27 -18.32 20.27
N VAL A 224 -26.50 -17.28 21.08
CA VAL A 224 -27.74 -17.16 21.89
C VAL A 224 -28.89 -16.53 21.12
N ILE A 225 -28.65 -15.94 19.95
CA ILE A 225 -29.64 -15.19 19.14
C ILE A 225 -30.16 -16.05 17.96
N TYR A 226 -29.50 -17.16 17.65
CA TYR A 226 -29.89 -18.17 16.67
C TYR A 226 -30.18 -19.49 17.37
#